data_d13bcd51c358afdf567b65b88a046153
#
_entry.id   d13bcd51c358afdf567b65b88a046153
#
_cell.length_a   1.000
_cell.length_b   1.000
_cell.length_c   1.000
_cell.angle_alpha   90.00
_cell.angle_beta   90.00
_cell.angle_gamma   90.00
#
_symmetry.space_group_name_H-M   'P 1'
#
loop_
_entity.id
_entity.type
_entity.pdbx_description
1 polymer ?
#
loop_
_entity_poly.entity_id
_entity_poly.type
_entity_poly.pdbx_seq_one_letter_code
_entity_poly.pdbx_strand_id
1 'polypeptide(L)'
;MRRLVGYVRIGPREREGDRPTLDVQRRGLQNAAERRGWELVRIEEDVRSGRSLRRPGLRAARDACRSGEADGIAVARLDRLTYSLADLAELVSEAVERGYAIVSLQPAVDLASEHGRAVGEILVEAASWQPRTIASAGRALSGRPGRPSSTPPAVAARIRELRAAGMTLQAICDTLNADGVPTPRGGAEWRPTSLRAVLRSQGAQPRAAS
;
A
#
# COMPACT_ATOMS: atom_id res chain seq x y z
N MET A 1 19.63 8.12 -28.85
CA MET A 1 19.64 6.99 -27.90
C MET A 1 18.73 7.36 -26.76
N ARG A 2 17.76 6.52 -26.39
CA ARG A 2 16.77 6.85 -25.36
C ARG A 2 17.35 6.60 -23.98
N ARG A 3 17.34 7.60 -23.10
CA ARG A 3 17.90 7.51 -21.74
C ARG A 3 16.78 7.12 -20.77
N LEU A 4 16.94 6.01 -20.08
CA LEU A 4 15.93 5.52 -19.15
C LEU A 4 16.53 5.32 -17.75
N VAL A 5 15.73 5.59 -16.72
CA VAL A 5 16.03 5.12 -15.36
C VAL A 5 15.37 3.76 -15.18
N GLY A 6 16.16 2.76 -14.86
CA GLY A 6 15.64 1.47 -14.43
C GLY A 6 15.02 1.58 -13.03
N TYR A 7 13.87 0.96 -12.82
CA TYR A 7 13.30 0.87 -11.48
C TYR A 7 13.01 -0.59 -11.13
N VAL A 8 13.54 -1.04 -10.00
CA VAL A 8 13.39 -2.40 -9.49
C VAL A 8 12.81 -2.38 -8.07
N ARG A 9 11.96 -3.36 -7.76
CA ARG A 9 11.32 -3.41 -6.45
C ARG A 9 11.03 -4.84 -6.00
N ILE A 10 11.22 -5.08 -4.71
CA ILE A 10 10.65 -6.23 -4.01
C ILE A 10 9.83 -5.76 -2.80
N GLY A 11 8.86 -6.56 -2.41
CA GLY A 11 8.09 -6.34 -1.19
C GLY A 11 8.86 -6.81 0.05
N PRO A 12 8.62 -6.22 1.25
CA PRO A 12 9.33 -6.58 2.48
C PRO A 12 9.14 -8.05 2.93
N ARG A 13 8.16 -8.74 2.36
CA ARG A 13 7.79 -10.14 2.66
C ARG A 13 7.85 -11.04 1.45
N GLU A 14 8.36 -10.56 0.32
CA GLU A 14 8.56 -11.40 -0.87
C GLU A 14 9.74 -12.35 -0.58
N ARG A 15 9.48 -13.66 -0.56
CA ARG A 15 10.51 -14.68 -0.34
C ARG A 15 11.30 -14.89 -1.62
N GLU A 16 12.59 -15.24 -1.48
CA GLU A 16 13.37 -15.78 -2.57
C GLU A 16 12.65 -16.99 -3.16
N GLY A 17 12.36 -16.94 -4.46
CA GLY A 17 11.68 -18.03 -5.19
C GLY A 17 10.26 -17.69 -5.67
N ASP A 18 9.51 -16.83 -4.97
CA ASP A 18 8.13 -16.52 -5.37
C ASP A 18 8.04 -15.46 -6.49
N ARG A 19 9.06 -14.59 -6.61
CA ARG A 19 9.11 -13.49 -7.59
C ARG A 19 10.56 -13.14 -7.95
N PRO A 20 10.77 -12.50 -9.13
CA PRO A 20 12.12 -12.08 -9.52
C PRO A 20 12.77 -11.19 -8.48
N THR A 21 13.97 -11.56 -8.02
CA THR A 21 14.81 -10.77 -7.12
C THR A 21 15.18 -9.43 -7.75
N LEU A 22 15.73 -8.49 -6.96
CA LEU A 22 16.24 -7.22 -7.51
C LEU A 22 17.27 -7.48 -8.63
N ASP A 23 18.15 -8.46 -8.44
CA ASP A 23 19.21 -8.79 -9.42
C ASP A 23 18.66 -9.36 -10.73
N VAL A 24 17.62 -10.19 -10.66
CA VAL A 24 16.94 -10.70 -11.87
C VAL A 24 16.27 -9.56 -12.63
N GLN A 25 15.63 -8.63 -11.91
CA GLN A 25 15.02 -7.45 -12.52
C GLN A 25 16.08 -6.54 -13.15
N ARG A 26 17.21 -6.27 -12.47
CA ARG A 26 18.33 -5.47 -12.99
C ARG A 26 18.89 -6.07 -14.27
N ARG A 27 19.23 -7.37 -14.24
CA ARG A 27 19.74 -8.07 -15.44
C ARG A 27 18.74 -8.01 -16.60
N GLY A 28 17.45 -8.19 -16.28
CA GLY A 28 16.38 -8.08 -17.29
C GLY A 28 16.35 -6.70 -17.96
N LEU A 29 16.48 -5.63 -17.18
CA LEU A 29 16.53 -4.26 -17.69
C LEU A 29 17.79 -3.98 -18.49
N GLN A 30 18.96 -4.43 -18.02
CA GLN A 30 20.25 -4.28 -18.71
C GLN A 30 20.23 -4.99 -20.06
N ASN A 31 19.82 -6.26 -20.10
CA ASN A 31 19.71 -7.03 -21.33
C ASN A 31 18.69 -6.40 -22.31
N ALA A 32 17.60 -5.80 -21.80
CA ALA A 32 16.63 -5.11 -22.64
C ALA A 32 17.21 -3.81 -23.21
N ALA A 33 17.95 -3.07 -22.42
CA ALA A 33 18.61 -1.84 -22.84
C ALA A 33 19.60 -2.11 -23.98
N GLU A 34 20.46 -3.12 -23.83
CA GLU A 34 21.39 -3.54 -24.88
C GLU A 34 20.67 -3.92 -26.17
N ARG A 35 19.63 -4.79 -26.10
CA ARG A 35 18.90 -5.25 -27.28
C ARG A 35 18.13 -4.14 -27.98
N ARG A 36 17.67 -3.12 -27.26
CA ARG A 36 16.81 -2.05 -27.78
C ARG A 36 17.56 -0.74 -28.02
N GLY A 37 18.86 -0.70 -27.78
CA GLY A 37 19.70 0.49 -27.93
C GLY A 37 19.30 1.62 -26.98
N TRP A 38 18.90 1.28 -25.75
CA TRP A 38 18.64 2.25 -24.70
C TRP A 38 19.88 2.50 -23.85
N GLU A 39 19.95 3.65 -23.23
CA GLU A 39 20.89 3.96 -22.18
C GLU A 39 20.17 3.87 -20.83
N LEU A 40 20.66 3.01 -19.94
CA LEU A 40 20.24 3.04 -18.55
C LEU A 40 21.12 4.04 -17.79
N VAL A 41 20.59 5.24 -17.54
CA VAL A 41 21.29 6.29 -16.81
C VAL A 41 21.68 5.80 -15.42
N ARG A 42 20.74 5.16 -14.72
CA ARG A 42 20.92 4.45 -13.44
C ARG A 42 19.75 3.52 -13.16
N ILE A 43 19.88 2.74 -12.10
CA ILE A 43 18.80 1.86 -11.61
C ILE A 43 18.49 2.23 -10.17
N GLU A 44 17.26 2.65 -9.93
CA GLU A 44 16.72 2.94 -8.61
C GLU A 44 16.02 1.70 -8.03
N GLU A 45 16.11 1.54 -6.71
CA GLU A 45 15.55 0.36 -6.05
C GLU A 45 14.75 0.67 -4.80
N ASP A 46 13.76 -0.18 -4.52
CA ASP A 46 12.99 -0.16 -3.29
C ASP A 46 12.74 -1.58 -2.75
N VAL A 47 13.01 -1.77 -1.46
CA VAL A 47 12.55 -2.93 -0.70
C VAL A 47 11.30 -2.51 0.09
N ARG A 48 10.20 -2.27 -0.61
CA ARG A 48 8.95 -1.71 -0.07
C ARG A 48 7.72 -2.25 -0.79
N SER A 49 6.56 -2.13 -0.10
CA SER A 49 5.27 -2.51 -0.68
C SER A 49 4.93 -1.67 -1.92
N GLY A 50 4.33 -2.32 -2.93
CA GLY A 50 3.77 -1.66 -4.12
C GLY A 50 2.41 -0.97 -3.88
N ARG A 51 1.92 -0.88 -2.64
CA ARG A 51 0.63 -0.26 -2.31
C ARG A 51 0.67 1.27 -2.15
N SER A 52 1.80 1.89 -2.36
CA SER A 52 1.95 3.35 -2.25
C SER A 52 3.01 3.81 -3.23
N LEU A 53 2.79 4.95 -3.85
CA LEU A 53 3.78 5.63 -4.71
C LEU A 53 4.85 6.37 -3.91
N ARG A 54 4.70 6.50 -2.59
CA ARG A 54 5.65 7.20 -1.70
C ARG A 54 6.84 6.30 -1.34
N ARG A 55 7.69 6.05 -2.32
CA ARG A 55 8.89 5.23 -2.19
C ARG A 55 10.11 6.02 -2.67
N PRO A 56 11.24 5.99 -1.93
CA PRO A 56 12.43 6.78 -2.27
C PRO A 56 12.96 6.52 -3.68
N GLY A 57 13.14 5.25 -4.07
CA GLY A 57 13.66 4.91 -5.38
C GLY A 57 12.70 5.30 -6.51
N LEU A 58 11.39 5.03 -6.37
CA LEU A 58 10.41 5.47 -7.36
C LEU A 58 10.36 7.00 -7.48
N ARG A 59 10.47 7.70 -6.35
CA ARG A 59 10.55 9.16 -6.35
C ARG A 59 11.77 9.65 -7.11
N ALA A 60 12.95 9.09 -6.83
CA ALA A 60 14.20 9.45 -7.51
C ALA A 60 14.11 9.19 -9.02
N ALA A 61 13.50 8.07 -9.45
CA ALA A 61 13.26 7.79 -10.87
C ALA A 61 12.34 8.84 -11.53
N ARG A 62 11.25 9.24 -10.87
CA ARG A 62 10.35 10.30 -11.35
C ARG A 62 11.05 11.66 -11.40
N ASP A 63 11.84 11.99 -10.39
CA ASP A 63 12.56 13.27 -10.33
C ASP A 63 13.62 13.37 -11.44
N ALA A 64 14.30 12.26 -11.81
CA ALA A 64 15.20 12.21 -12.95
C ALA A 64 14.49 12.49 -14.29
N CYS A 65 13.26 11.96 -14.46
CA CYS A 65 12.47 12.26 -15.64
C CYS A 65 12.00 13.73 -15.66
N ARG A 66 11.58 14.26 -14.50
CA ARG A 66 11.11 15.65 -14.38
C ARG A 66 12.22 16.67 -14.63
N SER A 67 13.47 16.35 -14.25
CA SER A 67 14.64 17.20 -14.50
C SER A 67 15.20 17.10 -15.92
N GLY A 68 14.69 16.17 -16.74
CA GLY A 68 15.22 15.90 -18.08
C GLY A 68 16.51 15.10 -18.10
N GLU A 69 16.93 14.54 -16.96
CA GLU A 69 18.06 13.61 -16.88
C GLU A 69 17.77 12.30 -17.64
N ALA A 70 16.51 11.85 -17.60
CA ALA A 70 16.06 10.66 -18.31
C ALA A 70 14.77 10.92 -19.11
N ASP A 71 14.60 10.20 -20.19
CA ASP A 71 13.46 10.27 -21.09
C ASP A 71 12.30 9.36 -20.64
N GLY A 72 12.51 8.57 -19.58
CA GLY A 72 11.49 7.68 -19.03
C GLY A 72 11.98 6.70 -17.97
N ILE A 73 11.02 5.93 -17.44
CA ILE A 73 11.23 4.89 -16.43
C ILE A 73 11.02 3.53 -17.07
N ALA A 74 11.99 2.63 -16.92
CA ALA A 74 11.89 1.24 -17.35
C ALA A 74 11.72 0.30 -16.16
N VAL A 75 10.76 -0.63 -16.26
CA VAL A 75 10.48 -1.64 -15.24
C VAL A 75 10.42 -3.04 -15.85
N ALA A 76 10.79 -4.05 -15.10
CA ALA A 76 10.63 -5.43 -15.53
C ALA A 76 9.14 -5.80 -15.71
N ARG A 77 8.27 -5.28 -14.85
CA ARG A 77 6.80 -5.48 -14.87
C ARG A 77 6.10 -4.25 -14.28
N LEU A 78 4.88 -3.97 -14.76
CA LEU A 78 4.07 -2.86 -14.25
C LEU A 78 3.76 -2.98 -12.75
N ASP A 79 3.63 -4.19 -12.22
CA ASP A 79 3.40 -4.43 -10.78
C ASP A 79 4.60 -4.03 -9.89
N ARG A 80 5.76 -3.74 -10.48
CA ARG A 80 6.88 -3.12 -9.77
C ARG A 80 6.59 -1.65 -9.44
N LEU A 81 5.86 -0.96 -10.32
CA LEU A 81 5.42 0.42 -10.07
C LEU A 81 4.33 0.48 -9.01
N THR A 82 3.27 -0.29 -9.16
CA THR A 82 2.15 -0.29 -8.20
C THR A 82 1.28 -1.54 -8.36
N TYR A 83 0.50 -1.85 -7.32
CA TYR A 83 -0.58 -2.84 -7.37
C TYR A 83 -1.97 -2.19 -7.53
N SER A 84 -2.05 -0.86 -7.56
CA SER A 84 -3.28 -0.09 -7.66
C SER A 84 -3.43 0.43 -9.08
N LEU A 85 -4.58 0.17 -9.70
CA LEU A 85 -4.88 0.74 -11.02
C LEU A 85 -4.98 2.27 -10.95
N ALA A 86 -5.52 2.83 -9.88
CA ALA A 86 -5.58 4.28 -9.67
C ALA A 86 -4.19 4.91 -9.58
N ASP A 87 -3.27 4.29 -8.81
CA ASP A 87 -1.89 4.77 -8.73
C ASP A 87 -1.16 4.62 -10.08
N LEU A 88 -1.46 3.57 -10.86
CA LEU A 88 -0.89 3.40 -12.20
C LEU A 88 -1.39 4.49 -13.14
N ALA A 89 -2.69 4.79 -13.11
CA ALA A 89 -3.28 5.86 -13.89
C ALA A 89 -2.69 7.23 -13.52
N GLU A 90 -2.45 7.50 -12.22
CA GLU A 90 -1.74 8.71 -11.76
C GLU A 90 -0.35 8.81 -12.39
N LEU A 91 0.42 7.72 -12.36
CA LEU A 91 1.77 7.69 -12.95
C LEU A 91 1.74 7.89 -14.47
N VAL A 92 0.77 7.29 -15.16
CA VAL A 92 0.59 7.43 -16.62
C VAL A 92 0.20 8.85 -16.97
N SER A 93 -0.76 9.45 -16.27
CA SER A 93 -1.18 10.84 -16.48
C SER A 93 -0.01 11.80 -16.28
N GLU A 94 0.75 11.63 -15.19
CA GLU A 94 1.95 12.43 -14.96
C GLU A 94 2.98 12.26 -16.09
N ALA A 95 3.20 11.03 -16.55
CA ALA A 95 4.16 10.75 -17.62
C ALA A 95 3.76 11.46 -18.92
N VAL A 96 2.47 11.45 -19.27
CA VAL A 96 1.93 12.16 -20.43
C VAL A 96 2.07 13.67 -20.27
N GLU A 97 1.67 14.22 -19.12
CA GLU A 97 1.75 15.65 -18.85
C GLU A 97 3.18 16.20 -18.88
N ARG A 98 4.13 15.41 -18.40
CA ARG A 98 5.55 15.78 -18.30
C ARG A 98 6.37 15.34 -19.51
N GLY A 99 5.81 14.57 -20.44
CA GLY A 99 6.48 14.14 -21.67
C GLY A 99 7.55 13.07 -21.47
N TYR A 100 7.48 12.26 -20.40
CA TYR A 100 8.39 11.13 -20.21
C TYR A 100 7.69 9.78 -20.42
N ALA A 101 8.46 8.74 -20.68
CA ALA A 101 7.94 7.41 -20.95
C ALA A 101 7.84 6.53 -19.71
N ILE A 102 6.88 5.60 -19.72
CA ILE A 102 6.88 4.42 -18.85
C ILE A 102 6.97 3.19 -19.75
N VAL A 103 8.01 2.37 -19.52
CA VAL A 103 8.30 1.17 -20.31
C VAL A 103 8.28 -0.05 -19.41
N SER A 104 7.50 -1.06 -19.77
CA SER A 104 7.48 -2.37 -19.13
C SER A 104 8.02 -3.45 -20.05
N LEU A 105 8.79 -4.40 -19.49
CA LEU A 105 9.26 -5.56 -20.25
C LEU A 105 8.21 -6.67 -20.32
N GLN A 106 7.38 -6.80 -19.25
CA GLN A 106 6.35 -7.85 -19.15
C GLN A 106 5.07 -7.28 -18.48
N PRO A 107 3.95 -7.18 -19.20
CA PRO A 107 3.87 -7.25 -20.66
C PRO A 107 4.74 -6.18 -21.31
N ALA A 108 5.19 -6.43 -22.55
CA ALA A 108 5.99 -5.47 -23.29
C ALA A 108 5.11 -4.28 -23.71
N VAL A 109 5.18 -3.20 -22.96
CA VAL A 109 4.42 -1.96 -23.19
C VAL A 109 5.37 -0.78 -23.07
N ASP A 110 5.31 0.10 -24.09
CA ASP A 110 5.93 1.42 -24.05
C ASP A 110 4.82 2.45 -24.15
N LEU A 111 4.47 3.08 -23.02
CA LEU A 111 3.35 4.04 -22.94
C LEU A 111 3.62 5.36 -23.69
N ALA A 112 4.84 5.59 -24.20
CA ALA A 112 5.12 6.71 -25.09
C ALA A 112 4.87 6.38 -26.57
N SER A 113 4.78 5.11 -26.94
CA SER A 113 4.40 4.70 -28.31
C SER A 113 2.92 5.03 -28.60
N GLU A 114 2.55 5.11 -29.86
CA GLU A 114 1.15 5.33 -30.27
C GLU A 114 0.22 4.25 -29.66
N HIS A 115 0.60 2.99 -29.80
CA HIS A 115 -0.16 1.88 -29.21
C HIS A 115 -0.19 1.95 -27.68
N GLY A 116 0.94 2.29 -27.06
CA GLY A 116 1.05 2.42 -25.59
C GLY A 116 0.23 3.58 -25.03
N ARG A 117 0.08 4.69 -25.77
CA ARG A 117 -0.79 5.80 -25.38
C ARG A 117 -2.25 5.37 -25.33
N ALA A 118 -2.73 4.63 -26.34
CA ALA A 118 -4.09 4.08 -26.33
C ALA A 118 -4.31 3.15 -25.11
N VAL A 119 -3.32 2.30 -24.78
CA VAL A 119 -3.37 1.48 -23.56
C VAL A 119 -3.39 2.36 -22.30
N GLY A 120 -2.60 3.41 -22.27
CA GLY A 120 -2.57 4.39 -21.17
C GLY A 120 -3.92 5.07 -20.95
N GLU A 121 -4.56 5.53 -21.99
CA GLU A 121 -5.89 6.15 -21.97
C GLU A 121 -6.95 5.17 -21.43
N ILE A 122 -6.93 3.91 -21.89
CA ILE A 122 -7.82 2.86 -21.38
C ILE A 122 -7.57 2.62 -19.87
N LEU A 123 -6.32 2.62 -19.43
CA LEU A 123 -5.99 2.44 -18.01
C LEU A 123 -6.49 3.60 -17.15
N VAL A 124 -6.34 4.84 -17.63
CA VAL A 124 -6.83 6.05 -16.94
C VAL A 124 -8.35 6.02 -16.86
N GLU A 125 -9.03 5.70 -17.98
CA GLU A 125 -10.48 5.59 -18.03
C GLU A 125 -11.01 4.48 -17.11
N ALA A 126 -10.41 3.28 -17.16
CA ALA A 126 -10.76 2.16 -16.27
C ALA A 126 -10.54 2.48 -14.79
N ALA A 127 -9.52 3.27 -14.46
CA ALA A 127 -9.29 3.74 -13.09
C ALA A 127 -10.40 4.70 -12.62
N SER A 128 -10.97 5.50 -13.51
CA SER A 128 -12.08 6.41 -13.19
C SER A 128 -13.37 5.65 -12.86
N TRP A 129 -13.56 4.47 -13.44
CA TRP A 129 -14.73 3.61 -13.16
C TRP A 129 -14.64 2.87 -11.84
N GLN A 130 -13.43 2.71 -11.30
CA GLN A 130 -13.30 2.16 -9.95
C GLN A 130 -13.96 3.12 -8.98
N PRO A 131 -15.06 2.71 -8.28
CA PRO A 131 -15.68 3.58 -7.32
C PRO A 131 -14.62 4.07 -6.35
N ARG A 132 -14.62 5.36 -6.02
CA ARG A 132 -13.84 5.93 -4.90
C ARG A 132 -14.03 5.15 -3.58
N THR A 133 -14.95 4.19 -3.59
CA THR A 133 -15.18 3.13 -2.60
C THR A 133 -13.94 2.30 -2.25
N ILE A 134 -12.89 2.18 -3.07
CA ILE A 134 -11.71 1.40 -2.65
C ILE A 134 -10.80 2.22 -1.73
N ALA A 135 -10.66 3.52 -1.93
CA ALA A 135 -9.93 4.37 -0.96
C ALA A 135 -10.77 4.66 0.29
N SER A 136 -12.10 4.75 0.15
CA SER A 136 -13.04 4.79 1.27
C SER A 136 -13.31 3.38 1.83
N ALA A 137 -13.30 2.30 1.03
CA ALA A 137 -13.32 0.93 1.51
C ALA A 137 -12.00 0.48 2.14
N GLY A 138 -10.85 1.02 1.74
CA GLY A 138 -9.60 0.88 2.49
C GLY A 138 -9.66 1.61 3.84
N ARG A 139 -10.33 2.75 3.93
CA ARG A 139 -10.69 3.44 5.18
C ARG A 139 -11.92 2.85 5.85
N ALA A 140 -12.90 2.37 5.11
CA ALA A 140 -14.06 1.65 5.65
C ALA A 140 -13.73 0.19 5.99
N LEU A 141 -12.71 -0.42 5.38
CA LEU A 141 -12.17 -1.73 5.76
C LEU A 141 -11.08 -1.64 6.84
N SER A 142 -10.45 -0.49 7.05
CA SER A 142 -9.77 -0.15 8.32
C SER A 142 -10.77 0.28 9.40
N GLY A 143 -11.98 0.68 9.04
CA GLY A 143 -13.22 0.80 9.81
C GLY A 143 -14.17 -0.38 9.60
N ARG A 144 -13.69 -1.56 9.15
CA ARG A 144 -14.44 -2.78 9.38
C ARG A 144 -14.82 -2.76 10.85
N PRO A 145 -16.12 -2.85 11.20
CA PRO A 145 -16.45 -3.21 12.56
C PRO A 145 -15.62 -4.44 12.83
N GLY A 146 -14.60 -4.30 13.71
CA GLY A 146 -13.74 -5.41 14.08
C GLY A 146 -14.70 -6.56 14.33
N ARG A 147 -14.39 -7.77 13.81
CA ARG A 147 -15.14 -9.00 14.11
C ARG A 147 -15.91 -8.76 15.42
N PRO A 148 -17.25 -8.86 15.44
CA PRO A 148 -18.06 -8.35 16.55
C PRO A 148 -17.32 -8.64 17.83
N SER A 149 -17.09 -7.59 18.62
CA SER A 149 -16.28 -7.66 19.83
C SER A 149 -16.78 -8.87 20.60
N SER A 150 -15.97 -9.90 20.73
CA SER A 150 -16.32 -11.08 21.51
C SER A 150 -16.42 -10.75 23.02
N THR A 151 -16.25 -9.46 23.36
CA THR A 151 -16.45 -8.96 24.73
C THR A 151 -17.92 -8.85 25.01
N PRO A 152 -18.44 -9.59 26.01
CA PRO A 152 -19.84 -9.47 26.41
C PRO A 152 -20.20 -8.02 26.74
N PRO A 153 -21.41 -7.55 26.36
CA PRO A 153 -21.83 -6.16 26.57
C PRO A 153 -21.71 -5.70 28.03
N ALA A 154 -21.98 -6.59 28.98
CA ALA A 154 -21.84 -6.30 30.41
C ALA A 154 -20.39 -6.02 30.83
N VAL A 155 -19.42 -6.78 30.30
CA VAL A 155 -17.99 -6.58 30.58
C VAL A 155 -17.53 -5.26 29.95
N ALA A 156 -17.99 -4.96 28.75
CA ALA A 156 -17.68 -3.70 28.08
C ALA A 156 -18.27 -2.47 28.80
N ALA A 157 -19.47 -2.58 29.37
CA ALA A 157 -20.08 -1.55 30.21
C ALA A 157 -19.24 -1.32 31.49
N ARG A 158 -18.91 -2.38 32.18
CA ARG A 158 -18.09 -2.32 33.41
C ARG A 158 -16.71 -1.68 33.17
N ILE A 159 -16.06 -2.00 32.06
CA ILE A 159 -14.77 -1.37 31.67
C ILE A 159 -14.94 0.14 31.50
N ARG A 160 -16.05 0.59 30.92
CA ARG A 160 -16.34 2.03 30.74
C ARG A 160 -16.59 2.73 32.07
N GLU A 161 -17.36 2.12 32.96
CA GLU A 161 -17.64 2.65 34.29
C GLU A 161 -16.35 2.82 35.12
N LEU A 162 -15.48 1.79 35.16
CA LEU A 162 -14.21 1.86 35.85
C LEU A 162 -13.28 2.93 35.22
N ARG A 163 -13.34 3.10 33.90
CA ARG A 163 -12.55 4.14 33.22
C ARG A 163 -13.10 5.54 33.48
N ALA A 164 -14.43 5.71 33.54
CA ALA A 164 -15.09 6.97 33.88
C ALA A 164 -14.84 7.36 35.36
N ALA A 165 -14.67 6.38 36.23
CA ALA A 165 -14.25 6.57 37.64
C ALA A 165 -12.77 6.95 37.77
N GLY A 166 -12.04 7.16 36.68
CA GLY A 166 -10.65 7.63 36.68
C GLY A 166 -9.59 6.54 36.84
N MET A 167 -9.98 5.25 36.89
CA MET A 167 -9.00 4.17 37.05
C MET A 167 -8.03 4.08 35.89
N THR A 168 -6.77 3.75 36.19
CA THR A 168 -5.76 3.49 35.16
C THR A 168 -6.05 2.20 34.40
N LEU A 169 -5.54 2.07 33.18
CA LEU A 169 -5.74 0.85 32.39
C LEU A 169 -5.16 -0.39 33.09
N GLN A 170 -4.07 -0.23 33.83
CA GLN A 170 -3.48 -1.32 34.60
C GLN A 170 -4.39 -1.73 35.75
N ALA A 171 -4.88 -0.79 36.54
CA ALA A 171 -5.79 -1.07 37.66
C ALA A 171 -7.08 -1.76 37.20
N ILE A 172 -7.62 -1.37 36.01
CA ILE A 172 -8.80 -2.04 35.45
C ILE A 172 -8.45 -3.49 35.03
N CYS A 173 -7.28 -3.73 34.45
CA CYS A 173 -6.84 -5.10 34.12
C CYS A 173 -6.71 -5.95 35.39
N ASP A 174 -6.09 -5.42 36.43
CA ASP A 174 -5.89 -6.12 37.72
C ASP A 174 -7.24 -6.47 38.34
N THR A 175 -8.22 -5.56 38.33
CA THR A 175 -9.57 -5.81 38.81
C THR A 175 -10.27 -6.91 38.02
N LEU A 176 -10.22 -6.86 36.68
CA LEU A 176 -10.88 -7.86 35.84
C LEU A 176 -10.21 -9.26 35.96
N ASN A 177 -8.91 -9.30 36.17
CA ASN A 177 -8.17 -10.53 36.39
C ASN A 177 -8.48 -11.13 37.78
N ALA A 178 -8.55 -10.30 38.83
CA ALA A 178 -8.92 -10.72 40.18
C ALA A 178 -10.37 -11.28 40.21
N ASP A 179 -11.28 -10.67 39.44
CA ASP A 179 -12.67 -11.11 39.34
C ASP A 179 -12.84 -12.31 38.37
N GLY A 180 -11.78 -12.85 37.79
CA GLY A 180 -11.82 -14.00 36.88
C GLY A 180 -12.59 -13.74 35.58
N VAL A 181 -12.73 -12.47 35.15
CA VAL A 181 -13.47 -12.12 33.95
C VAL A 181 -12.73 -12.61 32.70
N PRO A 182 -13.32 -13.48 31.86
CA PRO A 182 -12.63 -14.06 30.73
C PRO A 182 -12.29 -12.99 29.66
N THR A 183 -11.12 -13.11 29.06
CA THR A 183 -10.72 -12.21 27.98
C THR A 183 -11.50 -12.52 26.68
N PRO A 184 -11.73 -11.54 25.80
CA PRO A 184 -12.51 -11.73 24.56
C PRO A 184 -11.94 -12.74 23.57
N ARG A 185 -10.68 -13.14 23.71
CA ARG A 185 -9.98 -14.08 22.83
C ARG A 185 -9.52 -15.36 23.55
N GLY A 186 -10.03 -15.62 24.76
CA GLY A 186 -9.62 -16.80 25.54
C GLY A 186 -8.19 -16.73 26.08
N GLY A 187 -7.57 -15.56 26.12
CA GLY A 187 -6.27 -15.37 26.75
C GLY A 187 -6.38 -15.49 28.28
N ALA A 188 -5.29 -15.89 28.94
CA ALA A 188 -5.27 -16.16 30.37
C ALA A 188 -5.53 -14.90 31.23
N GLU A 189 -5.16 -13.71 30.74
CA GLU A 189 -5.22 -12.48 31.53
C GLU A 189 -5.55 -11.25 30.67
N TRP A 190 -6.25 -10.29 31.29
CA TRP A 190 -6.42 -8.96 30.74
C TRP A 190 -5.11 -8.17 30.79
N ARG A 191 -4.77 -7.53 29.67
CA ARG A 191 -3.61 -6.66 29.52
C ARG A 191 -4.02 -5.29 29.00
N PRO A 192 -3.29 -4.21 29.30
CA PRO A 192 -3.63 -2.85 28.83
C PRO A 192 -3.82 -2.73 27.32
N THR A 193 -3.14 -3.56 26.52
CA THR A 193 -3.30 -3.63 25.06
C THR A 193 -4.67 -4.18 24.66
N SER A 194 -5.14 -5.23 25.34
CA SER A 194 -6.48 -5.84 25.11
C SER A 194 -7.59 -4.87 25.52
N LEU A 195 -7.42 -4.19 26.67
CA LEU A 195 -8.37 -3.21 27.18
C LEU A 195 -8.51 -2.01 26.24
N ARG A 196 -7.38 -1.48 25.69
CA ARG A 196 -7.40 -0.40 24.70
C ARG A 196 -8.14 -0.82 23.41
N ALA A 197 -8.07 -2.08 23.03
CA ALA A 197 -8.79 -2.59 21.86
C ALA A 197 -10.31 -2.58 22.10
N VAL A 198 -10.76 -2.98 23.28
CA VAL A 198 -12.19 -2.94 23.69
C VAL A 198 -12.71 -1.50 23.71
N LEU A 199 -12.01 -0.58 24.35
CA LEU A 199 -12.40 0.83 24.43
C LEU A 199 -12.48 1.50 23.05
N ARG A 200 -11.57 1.16 22.12
CA ARG A 200 -11.60 1.67 20.73
C ARG A 200 -12.77 1.11 19.92
N SER A 201 -13.10 -0.16 20.08
CA SER A 201 -14.22 -0.78 19.35
C SER A 201 -15.58 -0.23 19.76
N GLN A 202 -15.70 0.28 20.97
CA GLN A 202 -16.92 0.86 21.53
C GLN A 202 -17.13 2.34 21.16
N GLY A 203 -16.05 3.08 20.89
CA GLY A 203 -16.12 4.49 20.44
C GLY A 203 -16.59 4.67 18.99
N ALA A 204 -16.74 3.58 18.24
CA ALA A 204 -17.18 3.59 16.85
C ALA A 204 -18.67 3.28 16.65
N GLN A 205 -19.49 3.17 17.72
CA GLN A 205 -20.95 3.01 17.57
C GLN A 205 -21.59 4.37 17.30
N PRO A 206 -22.41 4.51 16.23
CA PRO A 206 -23.21 5.72 16.02
C PRO A 206 -24.18 5.91 17.19
N ARG A 207 -24.26 7.15 17.68
CA ARG A 207 -25.32 7.56 18.61
C ARG A 207 -26.65 7.23 17.95
N ALA A 208 -27.47 6.38 18.59
CA ALA A 208 -28.85 6.21 18.23
C ALA A 208 -29.51 7.59 18.30
N ALA A 209 -30.13 7.99 17.18
CA ALA A 209 -30.95 9.18 17.13
C ALA A 209 -32.19 8.96 18.04
N SER A 210 -32.41 9.91 18.97
CA SER A 210 -33.67 10.11 19.64
C SER A 210 -34.59 10.89 18.74
#